data_bbed1566e24dc5189b1cb602ae015bc4
#
_entry.id   bbed1566e24dc5189b1cb602ae015bc4
#
_cell.length_a   1.000
_cell.length_b   1.000
_cell.length_c   1.000
_cell.angle_alpha   90.00
_cell.angle_beta   90.00
_cell.angle_gamma   90.00
#
_symmetry.space_group_name_H-M   'P 1'
#
loop_
_entity.id
_entity.type
_entity.pdbx_description
1 polymer ?
#
loop_
_entity_poly.entity_id
_entity_poly.type
_entity_poly.pdbx_seq_one_letter_code
_entity_poly.pdbx_strand_id
1 'polypeptide(L)' 'MVETMTQDTKDRIANLERQKIELNSQLETLGYSGNLVRMHKIEEEIFEIEDTIQKLIK' A
#
# COMPACT_ATOMS: atom_id res chain seq x y z
N MET A 1 26.27 0.80 14.95
CA MET A 1 25.18 0.57 13.99
C MET A 1 24.07 -0.25 14.61
N VAL A 2 22.90 0.03 14.24
CA VAL A 2 21.78 -0.67 14.83
C VAL A 2 20.88 -1.18 13.72
N GLU A 3 20.58 -2.44 13.81
CA GLU A 3 19.57 -3.01 12.93
C GLU A 3 18.20 -2.82 13.58
N THR A 4 17.40 -2.02 12.98
CA THR A 4 16.13 -1.64 13.58
C THR A 4 14.95 -2.40 13.02
N MET A 5 15.17 -3.20 11.98
CA MET A 5 14.10 -3.95 11.38
C MET A 5 14.35 -5.44 11.48
N THR A 6 13.38 -6.13 12.06
CA THR A 6 13.41 -7.57 12.10
C THR A 6 12.97 -8.14 10.76
N GLN A 7 13.22 -9.44 10.57
CA GLN A 7 12.75 -10.11 9.36
C GLN A 7 11.25 -10.05 9.25
N ASP A 8 10.55 -10.19 10.38
CA ASP A 8 9.09 -10.09 10.37
C ASP A 8 8.63 -8.74 9.86
N THR A 9 9.28 -7.68 10.31
CA THR A 9 8.93 -6.33 9.87
C THR A 9 9.19 -6.17 8.38
N LYS A 10 10.33 -6.67 7.91
CA LYS A 10 10.64 -6.61 6.48
C LYS A 10 9.61 -7.35 5.64
N ASP A 11 9.19 -8.52 6.13
CA ASP A 11 8.18 -9.29 5.41
C ASP A 11 6.85 -8.55 5.36
N ARG A 12 6.49 -7.89 6.46
CA ARG A 12 5.27 -7.10 6.49
C ARG A 12 5.30 -5.98 5.47
N ILE A 13 6.41 -5.27 5.45
CA ILE A 13 6.55 -4.15 4.52
C ILE A 13 6.48 -4.66 3.08
N ALA A 14 7.14 -5.78 2.80
CA ALA A 14 7.09 -6.35 1.45
C ALA A 14 5.67 -6.72 1.06
N ASN A 15 4.91 -7.31 1.98
CA ASN A 15 3.52 -7.66 1.70
C ASN A 15 2.67 -6.43 1.46
N LEU A 16 2.87 -5.39 2.28
CA LEU A 16 2.11 -4.15 2.13
C LEU A 16 2.43 -3.47 0.81
N GLU A 17 3.69 -3.47 0.43
CA GLU A 17 4.07 -2.88 -0.85
C GLU A 17 3.46 -3.64 -2.02
N ARG A 18 3.39 -4.97 -1.90
CA ARG A 18 2.75 -5.76 -2.94
C ARG A 18 1.27 -5.44 -3.04
N GLN A 19 0.60 -5.29 -1.91
CA GLN A 19 -0.80 -4.88 -1.91
C GLN A 19 -0.99 -3.53 -2.57
N LYS A 20 -0.05 -2.62 -2.30
CA LYS A 20 -0.10 -1.29 -2.89
C LYS A 20 -0.02 -1.37 -4.41
N ILE A 21 0.87 -2.22 -4.92
CA ILE A 21 1.02 -2.40 -6.35
C ILE A 21 -0.28 -2.94 -6.96
N GLU A 22 -0.89 -3.91 -6.30
CA GLU A 22 -2.15 -4.47 -6.79
C GLU A 22 -3.26 -3.41 -6.80
N LEU A 23 -3.32 -2.62 -5.74
CA LEU A 23 -4.33 -1.57 -5.68
C LEU A 23 -4.12 -0.52 -6.75
N ASN A 24 -2.87 -0.16 -7.00
CA ASN A 24 -2.58 0.77 -8.09
C ASN A 24 -2.99 0.21 -9.44
N SER A 25 -2.79 -1.07 -9.65
CA SER A 25 -3.21 -1.73 -10.88
C SER A 25 -4.72 -1.67 -11.04
N GLN A 26 -5.45 -1.94 -9.95
CA GLN A 26 -6.90 -1.83 -9.97
C GLN A 26 -7.35 -0.42 -10.25
N LEU A 27 -6.64 0.55 -9.67
CA LEU A 27 -6.96 1.95 -9.87
C LEU A 27 -6.87 2.34 -11.34
N GLU A 28 -5.82 1.86 -12.02
CA GLU A 28 -5.69 2.12 -13.45
C GLU A 28 -6.85 1.55 -14.21
N THR A 29 -7.24 0.32 -13.91
CA THR A 29 -8.35 -0.32 -14.59
C THR A 29 -9.64 0.44 -14.37
N LEU A 30 -9.88 0.89 -13.13
CA LEU A 30 -11.08 1.64 -12.80
C LEU A 30 -11.08 3.01 -13.47
N GLY A 31 -9.90 3.58 -13.69
CA GLY A 31 -9.79 4.83 -14.40
C GLY A 31 -10.37 4.73 -15.80
N TYR A 32 -10.17 3.60 -16.45
CA TYR A 32 -10.74 3.41 -17.79
C TYR A 32 -12.26 3.24 -17.73
N SER A 33 -12.77 2.67 -16.65
CA SER A 33 -14.20 2.45 -16.51
C SER A 33 -14.95 3.67 -15.98
N GLY A 34 -14.22 4.64 -15.40
CA GLY A 34 -14.85 5.85 -14.89
C GLY A 34 -15.53 5.69 -13.56
N ASN A 35 -15.20 4.66 -12.80
CA ASN A 35 -15.85 4.42 -11.51
C ASN A 35 -15.12 5.21 -10.42
N LEU A 36 -15.53 6.46 -10.24
CA LEU A 36 -14.86 7.38 -9.34
C LEU A 36 -14.99 6.98 -7.87
N VAL A 37 -16.14 6.43 -7.50
CA VAL A 37 -16.37 6.04 -6.10
C VAL A 37 -15.37 4.95 -5.69
N ARG A 38 -15.20 3.97 -6.54
CA ARG A 38 -14.27 2.89 -6.25
C ARG A 38 -12.84 3.38 -6.27
N MET A 39 -12.53 4.28 -7.18
CA MET A 39 -11.20 4.86 -7.25
C MET A 39 -10.84 5.56 -5.94
N HIS A 40 -11.77 6.33 -5.40
CA HIS A 40 -11.55 7.01 -4.12
C HIS A 40 -11.28 6.02 -3.01
N LYS A 41 -12.05 4.94 -2.98
CA LYS A 41 -11.91 3.95 -1.94
C LYS A 41 -10.54 3.28 -2.01
N ILE A 42 -10.09 2.96 -3.21
CA ILE A 42 -8.79 2.34 -3.40
C ILE A 42 -7.68 3.30 -3.01
N GLU A 43 -7.82 4.56 -3.36
CA GLU A 43 -6.84 5.57 -2.97
C GLU A 43 -6.70 5.67 -1.46
N GLU A 44 -7.82 5.61 -0.75
CA GLU A 44 -7.78 5.62 0.69
C GLU A 44 -7.04 4.41 1.25
N GLU A 45 -7.26 3.26 0.66
CA GLU A 45 -6.57 2.05 1.09
C GLU A 45 -5.08 2.16 0.85
N ILE A 46 -4.69 2.73 -0.26
CA ILE A 46 -3.26 2.94 -0.55
C ILE A 46 -2.65 3.87 0.49
N PHE A 47 -3.36 4.94 0.84
CA PHE A 47 -2.89 5.86 1.87
C PHE A 47 -2.68 5.15 3.20
N GLU A 48 -3.62 4.30 3.58
CA GLU A 48 -3.52 3.58 4.84
C GLU A 48 -2.33 2.64 4.83
N ILE A 49 -2.09 1.99 3.71
CA ILE A 49 -0.95 1.10 3.59
C ILE A 49 0.35 1.88 3.71
N GLU A 50 0.43 3.01 3.04
CA GLU A 50 1.63 3.85 3.12
C GLU A 50 1.86 4.34 4.54
N ASP A 51 0.80 4.73 5.22
CA ASP A 51 0.91 5.18 6.60
C ASP A 51 1.42 4.06 7.51
N THR A 52 0.90 2.86 7.30
CA THR A 52 1.34 1.71 8.08
C THR A 52 2.81 1.42 7.83
N ILE A 53 3.24 1.48 6.57
CA ILE A 53 4.64 1.26 6.25
C ILE A 53 5.52 2.28 6.95
N GLN A 54 5.11 3.54 6.95
CA GLN A 54 5.88 4.58 7.62
C GLN A 54 6.01 4.31 9.10
N LYS A 55 4.96 3.85 9.72
CA LYS A 55 4.99 3.53 11.14
C LYS A 55 5.91 2.36 11.43
N LEU A 56 5.95 1.38 10.53
CA LEU A 56 6.83 0.23 10.72
C LEU A 56 8.29 0.60 10.54
N ILE A 57 8.57 1.57 9.70
CA ILE A 57 9.94 2.00 9.44
C ILE A 57 10.48 2.81 10.63
N LYS A 58 9.64 3.55 11.29
CA LYS A 58 10.05 4.30 12.47
C LYS A 58 10.22 3.38 13.66
#